data_dff234a9705e01864559a9d720a503f0
#
_entry.id   dff234a9705e01864559a9d720a503f0
#
_cell.length_a   1.000
_cell.length_b   1.000
_cell.length_c   1.000
_cell.angle_alpha   90.00
_cell.angle_beta   90.00
_cell.angle_gamma   90.00
#
_symmetry.space_group_name_H-M   'P 1'
#
loop_
_entity.id
_entity.type
_entity.pdbx_description
1 polymer ?
#
loop_
_entity_poly.entity_id
_entity_poly.type
_entity_poly.pdbx_seq_one_letter_code
_entity_poly.pdbx_strand_id
1 'polypeptide(L)'
;MADLDRPLSEGLADALERVAAMHPNCDLSDPGTPSATVAILRHNYGTIDHLVLADSPIVLNGTNGYTVITDLRVDDTLPSLRAEVESHQTHTPGHREALQRLVLAQRQVRNTPEGYWVAAARPEAAEHALTGTISLRDVRSAAVMSDGVSRLVTEYGAATWADVFATLQAGGPRKLIESVRGVEATDPTGIRWPRYKSGDDAAVAYCQW
;
A
#
# COMPACT_ATOMS: atom_id res chain seq x y z
N MET A 1 -23.78 -1.39 15.78
CA MET A 1 -22.97 -0.19 16.08
C MET A 1 -21.53 -0.67 16.07
N ALA A 2 -20.62 -0.03 15.34
CA ALA A 2 -19.21 -0.43 15.36
C ALA A 2 -18.64 -0.17 16.77
N ASP A 3 -17.91 -1.14 17.31
CA ASP A 3 -17.17 -0.97 18.56
C ASP A 3 -15.93 -0.11 18.28
N LEU A 4 -16.01 1.18 18.62
CA LEU A 4 -14.93 2.13 18.36
C LEU A 4 -13.76 1.96 19.33
N ASP A 5 -13.93 1.24 20.41
CA ASP A 5 -12.87 0.99 21.41
C ASP A 5 -12.02 -0.24 21.06
N ARG A 6 -12.53 -1.07 20.15
CA ARG A 6 -11.82 -2.27 19.72
C ARG A 6 -10.56 -1.93 18.89
N PRO A 7 -9.38 -2.54 19.15
CA PRO A 7 -8.20 -2.37 18.33
C PRO A 7 -8.44 -2.69 16.85
N LEU A 8 -7.89 -1.87 15.94
CA LEU A 8 -8.04 -2.09 14.50
C LEU A 8 -7.43 -3.42 14.04
N SER A 9 -6.34 -3.85 14.67
CA SER A 9 -5.70 -5.15 14.40
C SER A 9 -6.60 -6.34 14.70
N GLU A 10 -7.32 -6.31 15.80
CA GLU A 10 -8.29 -7.37 16.12
C GLU A 10 -9.46 -7.39 15.12
N GLY A 11 -9.94 -6.20 14.71
CA GLY A 11 -10.97 -6.10 13.67
C GLY A 11 -10.49 -6.65 12.32
N LEU A 12 -9.23 -6.42 11.98
CA LEU A 12 -8.62 -6.96 10.77
C LEU A 12 -8.45 -8.48 10.87
N ALA A 13 -7.96 -9.01 12.00
CA ALA A 13 -7.82 -10.45 12.21
C ALA A 13 -9.15 -11.20 12.02
N ASP A 14 -10.23 -10.70 12.66
CA ASP A 14 -11.58 -11.26 12.48
C ASP A 14 -12.06 -11.19 11.02
N ALA A 15 -11.76 -10.10 10.32
CA ALA A 15 -12.14 -9.98 8.91
C ALA A 15 -11.42 -11.02 8.05
N LEU A 16 -10.12 -11.22 8.29
CA LEU A 16 -9.32 -12.25 7.59
C LEU A 16 -9.84 -13.65 7.87
N GLU A 17 -10.16 -13.98 9.13
CA GLU A 17 -10.74 -15.26 9.50
C GLU A 17 -12.09 -15.51 8.80
N ARG A 18 -12.97 -14.50 8.78
CA ARG A 18 -14.26 -14.61 8.09
C ARG A 18 -14.11 -14.79 6.59
N VAL A 19 -13.18 -14.07 5.95
CA VAL A 19 -12.91 -14.24 4.52
C VAL A 19 -12.37 -15.64 4.25
N ALA A 20 -11.43 -16.14 5.05
CA ALA A 20 -10.91 -17.50 4.93
C ALA A 20 -12.04 -18.55 5.06
N ALA A 21 -12.95 -18.38 6.03
CA ALA A 21 -14.09 -19.28 6.23
C ALA A 21 -15.09 -19.29 5.05
N MET A 22 -15.12 -18.26 4.23
CA MET A 22 -15.94 -18.20 3.01
C MET A 22 -15.38 -19.08 1.88
N HIS A 23 -14.14 -19.60 2.02
CA HIS A 23 -13.44 -20.39 1.02
C HIS A 23 -13.09 -21.80 1.51
N PRO A 24 -14.07 -22.60 1.98
CA PRO A 24 -13.80 -23.90 2.64
C PRO A 24 -13.19 -24.97 1.71
N ASN A 25 -13.28 -24.77 0.40
CA ASN A 25 -12.76 -25.70 -0.60
C ASN A 25 -11.43 -25.22 -1.24
N CYS A 26 -10.89 -24.10 -0.79
CA CYS A 26 -9.62 -23.58 -1.27
C CYS A 26 -8.47 -24.09 -0.40
N ASP A 27 -7.33 -24.38 -1.01
CA ASP A 27 -6.10 -24.63 -0.26
C ASP A 27 -5.53 -23.29 0.23
N LEU A 28 -5.87 -22.92 1.45
CA LEU A 28 -5.42 -21.67 2.07
C LEU A 28 -3.94 -21.71 2.49
N SER A 29 -3.29 -22.86 2.42
CA SER A 29 -1.84 -23.03 2.66
C SER A 29 -1.00 -22.77 1.42
N ASP A 30 -1.63 -22.70 0.23
CA ASP A 30 -0.91 -22.41 -1.02
C ASP A 30 -0.30 -20.98 -0.96
N PRO A 31 1.03 -20.86 -1.14
CA PRO A 31 1.68 -19.54 -1.24
C PRO A 31 1.12 -18.64 -2.36
N GLY A 32 0.39 -19.20 -3.30
CA GLY A 32 -0.30 -18.48 -4.38
C GLY A 32 -1.66 -17.91 -4.00
N THR A 33 -2.17 -18.12 -2.78
CA THR A 33 -3.46 -17.54 -2.33
C THR A 33 -3.50 -16.02 -2.55
N PRO A 34 -4.68 -15.45 -2.89
CA PRO A 34 -4.85 -14.01 -2.99
C PRO A 34 -4.42 -13.28 -1.73
N SER A 35 -3.86 -12.09 -1.90
CA SER A 35 -3.44 -11.22 -0.80
C SER A 35 -3.72 -9.77 -1.13
N ALA A 36 -3.81 -8.94 -0.11
CA ALA A 36 -4.02 -7.51 -0.24
C ALA A 36 -3.18 -6.74 0.79
N THR A 37 -2.80 -5.52 0.45
CA THR A 37 -2.35 -4.52 1.39
C THR A 37 -3.56 -3.91 2.08
N VAL A 38 -3.40 -3.42 3.31
CA VAL A 38 -4.50 -2.83 4.06
C VAL A 38 -4.06 -1.52 4.69
N ALA A 39 -4.84 -0.46 4.46
CA ALA A 39 -4.69 0.82 5.14
C ALA A 39 -6.05 1.28 5.67
N ILE A 40 -6.14 1.53 6.97
CA ILE A 40 -7.37 1.90 7.66
C ILE A 40 -7.16 3.20 8.43
N LEU A 41 -8.08 4.15 8.25
CA LEU A 41 -8.25 5.30 9.14
C LEU A 41 -9.61 5.21 9.83
N ARG A 42 -9.64 5.40 11.15
CA ARG A 42 -10.85 5.47 11.94
C ARG A 42 -10.87 6.76 12.77
N HIS A 43 -11.88 7.59 12.54
CA HIS A 43 -12.16 8.73 13.42
C HIS A 43 -12.87 8.24 14.70
N ASN A 44 -12.31 8.55 15.87
CA ASN A 44 -12.80 8.11 17.16
C ASN A 44 -12.72 9.24 18.21
N TYR A 45 -13.83 9.91 18.48
CA TYR A 45 -13.99 10.93 19.56
C TYR A 45 -12.84 11.94 19.70
N GLY A 46 -12.40 12.54 18.60
CA GLY A 46 -11.33 13.55 18.62
C GLY A 46 -9.91 12.99 18.43
N THR A 47 -9.82 11.72 18.11
CA THR A 47 -8.59 11.04 17.66
C THR A 47 -8.78 10.39 16.29
N ILE A 48 -7.68 10.07 15.67
CA ILE A 48 -7.62 9.25 14.44
C ILE A 48 -6.78 8.03 14.78
N ASP A 49 -7.41 6.86 14.74
CA ASP A 49 -6.68 5.60 14.78
C ASP A 49 -6.29 5.20 13.37
N HIS A 50 -5.10 4.64 13.22
CA HIS A 50 -4.62 4.14 11.94
C HIS A 50 -4.07 2.72 12.04
N LEU A 51 -4.17 2.00 10.93
CA LEU A 51 -3.54 0.70 10.73
C LEU A 51 -3.03 0.63 9.30
N VAL A 52 -1.78 0.21 9.13
CA VAL A 52 -1.17 -0.10 7.82
C VAL A 52 -0.56 -1.48 7.87
N LEU A 53 -0.96 -2.36 6.96
CA LEU A 53 -0.37 -3.66 6.72
C LEU A 53 0.12 -3.70 5.29
N ALA A 54 1.43 -3.85 5.11
CA ALA A 54 2.17 -3.68 3.86
C ALA A 54 2.23 -2.21 3.36
N ASP A 55 2.44 -2.01 2.05
CA ASP A 55 2.96 -0.81 1.42
C ASP A 55 1.91 0.20 0.90
N SER A 56 0.65 0.03 1.27
CA SER A 56 -0.37 1.07 1.01
C SER A 56 -0.27 2.19 2.04
N PRO A 57 0.24 3.38 1.68
CA PRO A 57 0.52 4.41 2.67
C PRO A 57 -0.73 5.15 3.15
N ILE A 58 -0.66 5.59 4.41
CA ILE A 58 -1.47 6.67 4.95
C ILE A 58 -0.57 7.89 5.06
N VAL A 59 -0.99 9.00 4.46
CA VAL A 59 -0.28 10.28 4.57
C VAL A 59 -1.15 11.26 5.34
N LEU A 60 -0.60 11.81 6.41
CA LEU A 60 -1.25 12.81 7.25
C LEU A 60 -0.68 14.19 6.95
N ASN A 61 -1.54 15.15 6.66
CA ASN A 61 -1.21 16.57 6.62
C ASN A 61 -1.42 17.16 8.01
N GLY A 62 -0.37 17.16 8.79
CA GLY A 62 -0.40 17.62 10.18
C GLY A 62 -0.05 19.09 10.34
N THR A 63 -0.11 19.58 11.58
CA THR A 63 0.31 20.95 11.95
C THR A 63 1.80 21.17 11.76
N ASN A 64 2.61 20.12 11.85
CA ASN A 64 4.07 20.14 11.74
C ASN A 64 4.60 19.60 10.40
N GLY A 65 3.74 19.44 9.38
CA GLY A 65 4.11 18.92 8.08
C GLY A 65 3.43 17.59 7.74
N TYR A 66 4.01 16.88 6.78
CA TYR A 66 3.46 15.61 6.30
C TYR A 66 4.12 14.43 7.04
N THR A 67 3.28 13.48 7.49
CA THR A 67 3.73 12.21 8.05
C THR A 67 3.26 11.08 7.15
N VAL A 68 4.19 10.24 6.70
CA VAL A 68 3.90 9.05 5.90
C VAL A 68 3.98 7.82 6.78
N ILE A 69 2.92 7.02 6.81
CA ILE A 69 2.83 5.76 7.53
C ILE A 69 2.70 4.67 6.48
N THR A 70 3.74 3.85 6.32
CA THR A 70 3.80 2.74 5.36
C THR A 70 4.77 1.68 5.87
N ASP A 71 4.56 0.44 5.47
CA ASP A 71 5.44 -0.67 5.80
C ASP A 71 6.24 -1.08 4.57
N LEU A 72 7.52 -0.77 4.59
CA LEU A 72 8.43 -1.00 3.47
C LEU A 72 9.13 -2.36 3.51
N ARG A 73 8.76 -3.27 4.43
CA ARG A 73 9.38 -4.61 4.51
C ARG A 73 9.27 -5.37 3.19
N VAL A 74 8.21 -5.18 2.41
CA VAL A 74 8.09 -5.77 1.08
C VAL A 74 9.17 -5.26 0.14
N ASP A 75 9.53 -3.98 0.23
CA ASP A 75 10.55 -3.34 -0.61
C ASP A 75 11.96 -3.77 -0.22
N ASP A 76 12.21 -3.99 1.06
CA ASP A 76 13.49 -4.47 1.59
C ASP A 76 13.71 -5.97 1.36
N THR A 77 12.64 -6.69 0.96
CA THR A 77 12.68 -8.14 0.74
C THR A 77 13.19 -8.46 -0.66
N LEU A 78 14.14 -9.42 -0.77
CA LEU A 78 14.69 -9.94 -2.03
C LEU A 78 15.33 -8.86 -2.94
N PRO A 79 16.23 -8.01 -2.44
CA PRO A 79 16.75 -6.86 -3.17
C PRO A 79 17.46 -7.23 -4.49
N SER A 80 18.14 -8.38 -4.55
CA SER A 80 18.83 -8.82 -5.77
C SER A 80 17.85 -9.17 -6.90
N LEU A 81 16.72 -9.82 -6.57
CA LEU A 81 15.69 -10.15 -7.57
C LEU A 81 14.93 -8.88 -8.02
N ARG A 82 14.72 -7.94 -7.13
CA ARG A 82 14.13 -6.63 -7.47
C ARG A 82 15.03 -5.87 -8.44
N ALA A 83 16.32 -5.76 -8.13
CA ALA A 83 17.31 -5.13 -9.01
C ALA A 83 17.40 -5.81 -10.39
N GLU A 84 17.23 -7.13 -10.45
CA GLU A 84 17.17 -7.86 -11.72
C GLU A 84 15.95 -7.42 -12.55
N VAL A 85 14.76 -7.35 -11.97
CA VAL A 85 13.56 -6.85 -12.68
C VAL A 85 13.77 -5.43 -13.19
N GLU A 86 14.30 -4.55 -12.34
CA GLU A 86 14.54 -3.13 -12.65
C GLU A 86 15.63 -2.92 -13.73
N SER A 87 16.51 -3.89 -13.93
CA SER A 87 17.51 -3.84 -15.00
C SER A 87 16.93 -4.06 -16.40
N HIS A 88 15.68 -4.50 -16.51
CA HIS A 88 14.99 -4.77 -17.76
C HIS A 88 13.89 -3.74 -18.05
N GLN A 89 13.76 -3.37 -19.34
CA GLN A 89 12.61 -2.59 -19.78
C GLN A 89 11.32 -3.41 -19.66
N THR A 90 10.24 -2.77 -19.23
CA THR A 90 8.92 -3.41 -19.15
C THR A 90 8.51 -4.02 -20.50
N HIS A 91 7.71 -5.08 -20.47
CA HIS A 91 7.22 -5.82 -21.64
C HIS A 91 8.27 -6.65 -22.41
N THR A 92 9.55 -6.59 -22.05
CA THR A 92 10.57 -7.48 -22.65
C THR A 92 10.47 -8.91 -22.12
N PRO A 93 10.95 -9.94 -22.85
CA PRO A 93 10.99 -11.30 -22.31
C PRO A 93 11.79 -11.39 -21.01
N GLY A 94 12.97 -10.77 -20.95
CA GLY A 94 13.81 -10.75 -19.75
C GLY A 94 13.10 -10.15 -18.54
N HIS A 95 12.37 -9.03 -18.72
CA HIS A 95 11.57 -8.43 -17.65
C HIS A 95 10.50 -9.41 -17.13
N ARG A 96 9.76 -10.08 -18.03
CA ARG A 96 8.73 -11.05 -17.61
C ARG A 96 9.29 -12.24 -16.83
N GLU A 97 10.43 -12.76 -17.26
CA GLU A 97 11.10 -13.87 -16.59
C GLU A 97 11.65 -13.45 -15.21
N ALA A 98 12.29 -12.29 -15.12
CA ALA A 98 12.78 -11.74 -13.85
C ALA A 98 11.63 -11.48 -12.89
N LEU A 99 10.56 -10.85 -13.35
CA LEU A 99 9.36 -10.59 -12.54
C LEU A 99 8.70 -11.88 -12.05
N GLN A 100 8.62 -12.91 -12.89
CA GLN A 100 8.08 -14.20 -12.47
C GLN A 100 8.91 -14.83 -11.35
N ARG A 101 10.26 -14.78 -11.45
CA ARG A 101 11.15 -15.26 -10.37
C ARG A 101 10.94 -14.48 -9.07
N LEU A 102 10.87 -13.15 -9.15
CA LEU A 102 10.61 -12.31 -7.99
C LEU A 102 9.27 -12.66 -7.32
N VAL A 103 8.18 -12.73 -8.10
CA VAL A 103 6.85 -13.05 -7.58
C VAL A 103 6.82 -14.43 -6.90
N LEU A 104 7.44 -15.44 -7.50
CA LEU A 104 7.52 -16.78 -6.90
C LEU A 104 8.31 -16.76 -5.59
N ALA A 105 9.44 -16.05 -5.55
CA ALA A 105 10.24 -15.92 -4.33
C ALA A 105 9.52 -15.11 -3.24
N GLN A 106 8.84 -14.01 -3.60
CA GLN A 106 8.03 -13.23 -2.66
C GLN A 106 6.92 -14.06 -2.01
N ARG A 107 6.25 -14.94 -2.77
CA ARG A 107 5.22 -15.84 -2.24
C ARG A 107 5.75 -16.78 -1.16
N GLN A 108 7.01 -17.20 -1.24
CA GLN A 108 7.63 -18.11 -0.26
C GLN A 108 7.94 -17.43 1.08
N VAL A 109 8.21 -16.12 1.06
CA VAL A 109 8.57 -15.35 2.26
C VAL A 109 7.42 -14.48 2.77
N ARG A 110 6.28 -14.52 2.11
CA ARG A 110 5.07 -13.80 2.49
C ARG A 110 4.50 -14.33 3.80
N ASN A 111 4.16 -13.44 4.74
CA ASN A 111 3.67 -13.76 6.08
C ASN A 111 4.62 -14.68 6.86
N THR A 112 5.92 -14.39 6.77
CA THR A 112 6.98 -15.03 7.56
C THR A 112 7.83 -13.97 8.25
N PRO A 113 8.51 -14.28 9.36
CA PRO A 113 9.38 -13.34 10.07
C PRO A 113 10.54 -12.79 9.22
N GLU A 114 11.04 -13.58 8.27
CA GLU A 114 12.15 -13.22 7.38
C GLU A 114 11.71 -12.43 6.15
N GLY A 115 10.40 -12.25 5.97
CA GLY A 115 9.82 -11.60 4.81
C GLY A 115 8.98 -10.38 5.19
N TYR A 116 7.77 -10.32 4.67
CA TYR A 116 6.84 -9.22 4.84
C TYR A 116 5.42 -9.73 5.13
N TRP A 117 4.58 -8.87 5.66
CA TRP A 117 3.23 -9.22 6.10
C TRP A 117 2.18 -8.54 5.24
N VAL A 118 1.16 -9.30 4.82
CA VAL A 118 0.00 -8.84 4.04
C VAL A 118 -1.27 -9.54 4.51
N ALA A 119 -2.40 -8.95 4.24
CA ALA A 119 -3.69 -9.59 4.43
C ALA A 119 -3.83 -10.76 3.44
N ALA A 120 -3.96 -11.96 3.99
CA ALA A 120 -4.18 -13.21 3.25
C ALA A 120 -4.99 -14.18 4.14
N ALA A 121 -4.83 -15.48 3.97
CA ALA A 121 -5.58 -16.48 4.73
C ALA A 121 -5.17 -16.60 6.22
N ARG A 122 -4.11 -15.90 6.66
CA ARG A 122 -3.55 -16.01 8.02
C ARG A 122 -3.93 -14.77 8.85
N PRO A 123 -4.86 -14.89 9.84
CA PRO A 123 -5.30 -13.77 10.69
C PRO A 123 -4.16 -13.13 11.48
N GLU A 124 -3.12 -13.92 11.83
CA GLU A 124 -1.95 -13.45 12.59
C GLU A 124 -1.20 -12.32 11.89
N ALA A 125 -1.34 -12.18 10.57
CA ALA A 125 -0.75 -11.07 9.83
C ALA A 125 -1.19 -9.70 10.37
N ALA A 126 -2.39 -9.60 10.95
CA ALA A 126 -2.91 -8.36 11.53
C ALA A 126 -2.09 -7.86 12.74
N GLU A 127 -1.41 -8.75 13.47
CA GLU A 127 -0.56 -8.40 14.61
C GLU A 127 0.72 -7.68 14.17
N HIS A 128 1.10 -7.82 12.91
CA HIS A 128 2.29 -7.21 12.31
C HIS A 128 2.02 -5.87 11.61
N ALA A 129 0.77 -5.41 11.66
CA ALA A 129 0.40 -4.10 11.11
C ALA A 129 1.00 -2.95 11.94
N LEU A 130 1.37 -1.87 11.28
CA LEU A 130 1.71 -0.61 11.92
C LEU A 130 0.42 0.05 12.42
N THR A 131 0.32 0.27 13.72
CA THR A 131 -0.88 0.88 14.33
C THR A 131 -0.51 2.09 15.19
N GLY A 132 -1.45 3.00 15.35
CA GLY A 132 -1.29 4.13 16.26
C GLY A 132 -2.54 4.99 16.33
N THR A 133 -2.50 5.96 17.25
CA THR A 133 -3.55 6.93 17.48
C THR A 133 -2.94 8.34 17.49
N ILE A 134 -3.59 9.28 16.83
CA ILE A 134 -3.13 10.66 16.66
C ILE A 134 -4.30 11.58 17.06
N SER A 135 -4.00 12.67 17.77
CA SER A 135 -5.01 13.69 18.08
C SER A 135 -5.53 14.33 16.79
N LEU A 136 -6.85 14.43 16.65
CA LEU A 136 -7.47 15.11 15.52
C LEU A 136 -7.06 16.59 15.42
N ARG A 137 -6.70 17.22 16.55
CA ARG A 137 -6.23 18.62 16.58
C ARG A 137 -4.90 18.83 15.83
N ASP A 138 -4.11 17.75 15.68
CA ASP A 138 -2.81 17.78 15.04
C ASP A 138 -2.88 17.45 13.54
N VAL A 139 -4.06 17.09 13.02
CA VAL A 139 -4.27 16.67 11.62
C VAL A 139 -5.31 17.55 10.94
N ARG A 140 -4.97 18.13 9.79
CA ARG A 140 -5.88 18.93 8.95
C ARG A 140 -6.60 18.07 7.92
N SER A 141 -5.89 17.12 7.38
CA SER A 141 -6.41 16.19 6.35
C SER A 141 -5.54 14.94 6.26
N ALA A 142 -6.09 13.88 5.70
CA ALA A 142 -5.37 12.64 5.45
C ALA A 142 -5.70 12.07 4.08
N ALA A 143 -4.75 11.34 3.51
CA ALA A 143 -4.96 10.55 2.31
C ALA A 143 -4.54 9.10 2.60
N VAL A 144 -5.42 8.17 2.26
CA VAL A 144 -5.15 6.72 2.25
C VAL A 144 -5.04 6.31 0.80
N MET A 145 -3.96 5.67 0.41
CA MET A 145 -3.73 5.39 -1.01
C MET A 145 -2.99 4.07 -1.24
N SER A 146 -3.12 3.52 -2.44
CA SER A 146 -2.24 2.43 -2.89
C SER A 146 -0.84 2.98 -3.25
N ASP A 147 0.14 2.08 -3.30
CA ASP A 147 1.50 2.37 -3.76
C ASP A 147 1.51 3.01 -5.16
N GLY A 148 0.66 2.55 -6.07
CA GLY A 148 0.53 3.13 -7.41
C GLY A 148 0.22 4.63 -7.44
N VAL A 149 -0.36 5.21 -6.38
CA VAL A 149 -0.55 6.67 -6.25
C VAL A 149 0.66 7.32 -5.58
N SER A 150 1.20 6.74 -4.52
CA SER A 150 2.33 7.32 -3.77
C SER A 150 3.60 7.43 -4.61
N ARG A 151 3.76 6.59 -5.63
CA ARG A 151 4.87 6.65 -6.61
C ARG A 151 5.06 8.01 -7.27
N LEU A 152 4.00 8.81 -7.37
CA LEU A 152 4.09 10.18 -7.87
C LEU A 152 5.13 11.00 -7.09
N VAL A 153 5.25 10.72 -5.79
CA VAL A 153 6.22 11.38 -4.88
C VAL A 153 7.45 10.51 -4.67
N THR A 154 7.27 9.22 -4.33
CA THR A 154 8.35 8.35 -3.82
C THR A 154 9.31 7.88 -4.91
N GLU A 155 8.80 7.55 -6.09
CA GLU A 155 9.60 6.96 -7.18
C GLU A 155 9.79 7.92 -8.34
N TYR A 156 8.70 8.56 -8.78
CA TYR A 156 8.77 9.46 -9.94
C TYR A 156 9.36 10.83 -9.58
N GLY A 157 9.28 11.25 -8.31
CA GLY A 157 9.71 12.58 -7.87
C GLY A 157 9.01 13.71 -8.66
N ALA A 158 7.82 13.42 -9.18
CA ALA A 158 7.07 14.33 -10.05
C ALA A 158 6.18 15.32 -9.27
N ALA A 159 6.02 15.07 -7.97
CA ALA A 159 5.28 15.93 -7.04
C ALA A 159 5.87 15.82 -5.63
N THR A 160 5.56 16.78 -4.78
CA THR A 160 5.73 16.71 -3.32
C THR A 160 4.43 16.28 -2.65
N TRP A 161 4.46 15.90 -1.37
CA TRP A 161 3.23 15.67 -0.61
C TRP A 161 2.34 16.91 -0.55
N ALA A 162 2.92 18.10 -0.53
CA ALA A 162 2.17 19.36 -0.60
C ALA A 162 1.37 19.47 -1.91
N ASP A 163 1.98 19.13 -3.06
CA ASP A 163 1.32 19.14 -4.36
C ASP A 163 0.20 18.10 -4.44
N VAL A 164 0.43 16.90 -3.85
CA VAL A 164 -0.59 15.84 -3.76
C VAL A 164 -1.81 16.34 -2.99
N PHE A 165 -1.62 16.94 -1.81
CA PHE A 165 -2.73 17.43 -0.99
C PHE A 165 -3.42 18.65 -1.63
N ALA A 166 -2.68 19.55 -2.27
CA ALA A 166 -3.26 20.65 -3.03
C ALA A 166 -4.12 20.12 -4.20
N THR A 167 -3.66 19.09 -4.91
CA THR A 167 -4.41 18.46 -5.99
C THR A 167 -5.68 17.79 -5.47
N LEU A 168 -5.60 17.05 -4.35
CA LEU A 168 -6.75 16.40 -3.71
C LEU A 168 -7.79 17.43 -3.26
N GLN A 169 -7.35 18.56 -2.68
CA GLN A 169 -8.23 19.63 -2.21
C GLN A 169 -8.94 20.34 -3.37
N ALA A 170 -8.23 20.60 -4.47
CA ALA A 170 -8.74 21.38 -5.60
C ALA A 170 -9.55 20.54 -6.60
N GLY A 171 -9.16 19.28 -6.83
CA GLY A 171 -9.72 18.45 -7.90
C GLY A 171 -10.11 17.04 -7.49
N GLY A 172 -9.88 16.68 -6.23
CA GLY A 172 -10.24 15.37 -5.66
C GLY A 172 -9.40 14.20 -6.17
N PRO A 173 -9.76 12.97 -5.74
CA PRO A 173 -9.05 11.74 -6.06
C PRO A 173 -8.83 11.48 -7.55
N ARG A 174 -9.84 11.76 -8.38
CA ARG A 174 -9.75 11.57 -9.83
C ARG A 174 -8.61 12.36 -10.44
N LYS A 175 -8.47 13.64 -10.04
CA LYS A 175 -7.43 14.51 -10.58
C LYS A 175 -6.03 14.04 -10.22
N LEU A 176 -5.85 13.52 -9.01
CA LEU A 176 -4.58 12.94 -8.59
C LEU A 176 -4.23 11.69 -9.41
N ILE A 177 -5.19 10.79 -9.62
CA ILE A 177 -5.00 9.59 -10.45
C ILE A 177 -4.66 9.98 -11.90
N GLU A 178 -5.33 10.98 -12.48
CA GLU A 178 -5.00 11.52 -13.81
C GLU A 178 -3.55 12.02 -13.87
N SER A 179 -3.06 12.68 -12.81
CA SER A 179 -1.67 13.14 -12.72
C SER A 179 -0.68 11.97 -12.72
N VAL A 180 -0.95 10.90 -11.96
CA VAL A 180 -0.15 9.66 -11.97
C VAL A 180 -0.10 9.09 -13.38
N ARG A 181 -1.25 8.89 -14.03
CA ARG A 181 -1.34 8.34 -15.40
C ARG A 181 -0.62 9.23 -16.43
N GLY A 182 -0.66 10.54 -16.23
CA GLY A 182 0.10 11.49 -17.06
C GLY A 182 1.61 11.27 -16.97
N VAL A 183 2.15 11.06 -15.78
CA VAL A 183 3.58 10.77 -15.57
C VAL A 183 3.96 9.42 -16.17
N GLU A 184 3.19 8.36 -15.89
CA GLU A 184 3.42 7.01 -16.43
C GLU A 184 3.44 6.99 -17.96
N ALA A 185 2.56 7.77 -18.60
CA ALA A 185 2.50 7.88 -20.06
C ALA A 185 3.75 8.50 -20.68
N THR A 186 4.55 9.25 -19.93
CA THR A 186 5.82 9.82 -20.40
C THR A 186 6.97 8.81 -20.44
N ASP A 187 6.79 7.66 -19.78
CA ASP A 187 7.79 6.58 -19.71
C ASP A 187 7.13 5.20 -19.85
N PRO A 188 6.55 4.86 -21.00
CA PRO A 188 5.75 3.64 -21.17
C PRO A 188 6.56 2.35 -21.04
N THR A 189 7.86 2.40 -21.17
CA THR A 189 8.77 1.25 -21.10
C THR A 189 9.55 1.13 -19.81
N GLY A 190 9.37 2.06 -18.85
CA GLY A 190 10.06 2.03 -17.56
C GLY A 190 11.57 2.22 -17.65
N ILE A 191 12.04 3.04 -18.62
CA ILE A 191 13.47 3.35 -18.76
C ILE A 191 13.90 4.39 -17.71
N ARG A 192 13.09 5.41 -17.53
CA ARG A 192 13.36 6.48 -16.58
C ARG A 192 13.05 6.06 -15.15
N TRP A 193 11.94 5.33 -14.98
CA TRP A 193 11.48 4.81 -13.71
C TRP A 193 11.22 3.31 -13.85
N PRO A 194 12.22 2.46 -13.56
CA PRO A 194 12.07 1.01 -13.59
C PRO A 194 10.92 0.56 -12.71
N ARG A 195 10.08 -0.35 -13.21
CA ARG A 195 8.88 -0.78 -12.51
C ARG A 195 8.38 -2.13 -13.00
N TYR A 196 7.52 -2.77 -12.21
CA TYR A 196 7.00 -4.11 -12.51
C TYR A 196 5.92 -4.12 -13.59
N LYS A 197 5.17 -3.03 -13.71
CA LYS A 197 4.07 -2.85 -14.67
C LYS A 197 4.18 -1.47 -15.31
N SER A 198 3.61 -1.29 -16.50
CA SER A 198 3.56 0.02 -17.17
C SER A 198 2.73 1.06 -16.41
N GLY A 199 1.71 0.61 -15.68
CA GLY A 199 0.91 1.37 -14.73
C GLY A 199 0.40 0.44 -13.66
N ASP A 200 0.39 0.88 -12.40
CA ASP A 200 -0.14 0.11 -11.28
C ASP A 200 -1.57 0.51 -10.94
N ASP A 201 -2.25 -0.33 -10.15
CA ASP A 201 -3.58 -0.01 -9.62
C ASP A 201 -3.48 1.23 -8.74
N ALA A 202 -4.32 2.23 -9.02
CA ALA A 202 -4.30 3.51 -8.33
C ALA A 202 -5.64 3.74 -7.60
N ALA A 203 -5.58 3.73 -6.29
CA ALA A 203 -6.69 4.02 -5.41
C ALA A 203 -6.31 5.09 -4.40
N VAL A 204 -7.21 6.02 -4.11
CA VAL A 204 -7.00 7.02 -3.07
C VAL A 204 -8.32 7.44 -2.43
N ALA A 205 -8.33 7.57 -1.12
CA ALA A 205 -9.38 8.19 -0.33
C ALA A 205 -8.81 9.42 0.37
N TYR A 206 -9.57 10.50 0.40
CA TYR A 206 -9.18 11.77 1.00
C TYR A 206 -10.19 12.20 2.07
N CYS A 207 -9.68 12.51 3.26
CA CYS A 207 -10.45 12.99 4.40
C CYS A 207 -9.94 14.37 4.82
N GLN A 208 -10.85 15.27 5.15
CA GLN A 208 -10.56 16.62 5.66
C GLN A 208 -11.44 16.87 6.89
N TRP A 209 -10.90 17.52 7.93
CA TRP A 209 -11.57 17.86 9.17
C TRP A 209 -11.59 19.36 9.43
#